data_32b41f72b90e6a07d672070237c3f0d5
#
_entry.id   32b41f72b90e6a07d672070237c3f0d5
#
_cell.length_a   1.000
_cell.length_b   1.000
_cell.length_c   1.000
_cell.angle_alpha   90.00
_cell.angle_beta   90.00
_cell.angle_gamma   90.00
#
_symmetry.space_group_name_H-M   'P 1'
#
loop_
_entity.id
_entity.type
_entity.pdbx_description
1 polymer ?
#
loop_
_entity_poly.entity_id
_entity_poly.type
_entity_poly.pdbx_seq_one_letter_code
_entity_poly.pdbx_strand_id
1 'polypeptide(L)'
;DEPSLVVNHSVMEYLQMNGERLGFSLIYSARKQESLPDYIKTVIKVDGNEYAKIVLNQNFLMDKDIKLYDMKNIDMEKQARRLAALKHVKGVFSQIPESISFFEMFNINILDDLNIKERWKSAAVYKSMATPIGVRAKDDIVFLNLHEKAHGPHGLVAGTTGSGKSEILQTLILSLSVNFSPEDIGFLLIDYKGGGMANLFKDLPHLLGTITNLDGSESMRALASIKSELGRRQRVFNEAGVNNIN
;
A
#
# COMPACT_ATOMS: atom_id res chain seq x y z
N ASP A 1 23.54 -10.96 -30.30
CA ASP A 1 23.42 -11.91 -31.41
C ASP A 1 24.16 -13.24 -31.20
N GLU A 2 24.98 -13.35 -30.15
CA GLU A 2 25.60 -14.62 -29.76
C GLU A 2 25.29 -14.89 -28.27
N PRO A 3 24.29 -15.70 -27.95
CA PRO A 3 23.90 -16.03 -26.59
C PRO A 3 25.05 -16.61 -25.76
N SER A 4 25.97 -17.35 -26.37
CA SER A 4 27.13 -17.97 -25.73
C SER A 4 28.01 -16.97 -24.94
N LEU A 5 28.05 -15.71 -25.35
CA LEU A 5 28.86 -14.68 -24.70
C LEU A 5 28.32 -14.25 -23.34
N VAL A 6 27.03 -14.43 -23.10
CA VAL A 6 26.35 -13.88 -21.89
C VAL A 6 25.70 -14.96 -21.02
N VAL A 7 25.43 -16.16 -21.57
CA VAL A 7 24.68 -17.22 -20.84
C VAL A 7 25.35 -17.63 -19.53
N ASN A 8 26.67 -17.60 -19.46
CA ASN A 8 27.44 -18.00 -18.27
C ASN A 8 27.67 -16.84 -17.28
N HIS A 9 27.11 -15.68 -17.52
CA HIS A 9 27.24 -14.55 -16.59
C HIS A 9 26.30 -14.73 -15.39
N SER A 10 26.80 -14.49 -14.18
CA SER A 10 26.03 -14.67 -12.92
C SER A 10 24.68 -13.92 -12.89
N VAL A 11 24.62 -12.76 -13.55
CA VAL A 11 23.35 -12.00 -13.69
C VAL A 11 22.33 -12.77 -14.52
N MET A 12 22.77 -13.51 -15.54
CA MET A 12 21.86 -14.29 -16.38
C MET A 12 21.30 -15.50 -15.64
N GLU A 13 22.08 -16.15 -14.81
CA GLU A 13 21.65 -17.22 -13.93
C GLU A 13 20.58 -16.71 -12.94
N TYR A 14 20.82 -15.56 -12.34
CA TYR A 14 19.85 -14.92 -11.46
C TYR A 14 18.53 -14.55 -12.15
N LEU A 15 18.60 -14.01 -13.37
CA LEU A 15 17.42 -13.65 -14.17
C LEU A 15 16.64 -14.88 -14.64
N GLN A 16 17.32 -16.00 -14.92
CA GLN A 16 16.66 -17.27 -15.25
C GLN A 16 15.82 -17.80 -14.09
N MET A 17 16.38 -17.78 -12.87
CA MET A 17 15.70 -18.28 -11.66
C MET A 17 14.56 -17.38 -11.18
N ASN A 18 14.70 -16.07 -11.36
CA ASN A 18 13.81 -15.09 -10.75
C ASN A 18 13.13 -14.15 -11.77
N GLY A 19 13.42 -14.27 -13.06
CA GLY A 19 12.97 -13.33 -14.08
C GLY A 19 11.46 -13.12 -14.12
N GLU A 20 10.69 -14.19 -14.05
CA GLU A 20 9.22 -14.12 -14.03
C GLU A 20 8.69 -13.35 -12.81
N ARG A 21 9.30 -13.55 -11.64
CA ARG A 21 8.92 -12.85 -10.38
C ARG A 21 9.31 -11.37 -10.41
N LEU A 22 10.37 -11.05 -11.15
CA LEU A 22 10.88 -9.68 -11.32
C LEU A 22 10.28 -8.96 -12.53
N GLY A 23 9.44 -9.64 -13.32
CA GLY A 23 8.81 -9.08 -14.52
C GLY A 23 9.78 -8.96 -15.71
N PHE A 24 10.88 -9.70 -15.73
CA PHE A 24 11.82 -9.72 -16.85
C PHE A 24 11.48 -10.82 -17.84
N SER A 25 11.59 -10.50 -19.14
CA SER A 25 11.54 -11.46 -20.23
C SER A 25 12.89 -11.43 -20.98
N LEU A 26 13.50 -12.60 -21.14
CA LEU A 26 14.77 -12.75 -21.86
C LEU A 26 14.48 -13.15 -23.30
N ILE A 27 14.99 -12.38 -24.24
CA ILE A 27 14.88 -12.64 -25.67
C ILE A 27 16.28 -12.84 -26.23
N TYR A 28 16.54 -14.01 -26.80
CA TYR A 28 17.80 -14.36 -27.45
C TYR A 28 17.60 -14.34 -28.95
N SER A 29 18.58 -13.80 -29.66
CA SER A 29 18.68 -13.88 -31.11
C SER A 29 19.91 -14.69 -31.47
N ALA A 30 19.76 -15.72 -32.34
CA ALA A 30 20.85 -16.56 -32.80
C ALA A 30 20.63 -16.93 -34.25
N ARG A 31 21.73 -17.19 -34.96
CA ARG A 31 21.69 -17.63 -36.37
C ARG A 31 21.27 -19.10 -36.52
N LYS A 32 21.55 -19.92 -35.51
CA LYS A 32 21.21 -21.34 -35.47
C LYS A 32 20.51 -21.68 -34.20
N GLN A 33 19.57 -22.60 -34.26
CA GLN A 33 18.79 -23.05 -33.12
C GLN A 33 19.67 -23.71 -32.05
N GLU A 34 20.72 -24.44 -32.47
CA GLU A 34 21.65 -25.13 -31.57
C GLU A 34 22.50 -24.15 -30.72
N SER A 35 22.54 -22.87 -31.10
CA SER A 35 23.22 -21.82 -30.33
C SER A 35 22.34 -21.19 -29.25
N LEU A 36 21.07 -21.58 -29.15
CA LEU A 36 20.17 -21.11 -28.11
C LEU A 36 20.34 -21.93 -26.83
N PRO A 37 20.22 -21.31 -25.65
CA PRO A 37 20.24 -22.02 -24.37
C PRO A 37 19.12 -23.07 -24.25
N ASP A 38 19.40 -24.20 -23.60
CA ASP A 38 18.46 -25.33 -23.44
C ASP A 38 17.17 -24.96 -22.64
N TYR A 39 17.22 -23.94 -21.82
CA TYR A 39 16.09 -23.50 -21.01
C TYR A 39 15.07 -22.60 -21.75
N ILE A 40 15.28 -22.36 -23.04
CA ILE A 40 14.35 -21.53 -23.83
C ILE A 40 12.98 -22.21 -23.95
N LYS A 41 11.95 -21.51 -23.53
CA LYS A 41 10.56 -22.01 -23.56
C LYS A 41 9.86 -21.81 -24.89
N THR A 42 10.25 -20.77 -25.64
CA THR A 42 9.62 -20.44 -26.93
C THR A 42 10.68 -20.12 -27.98
N VAL A 43 10.59 -20.77 -29.12
CA VAL A 43 11.49 -20.55 -30.25
C VAL A 43 10.67 -20.15 -31.46
N ILE A 44 11.05 -19.03 -32.05
CA ILE A 44 10.48 -18.51 -33.30
C ILE A 44 11.59 -18.53 -34.34
N LYS A 45 11.41 -19.34 -35.40
CA LYS A 45 12.31 -19.39 -36.55
C LYS A 45 11.82 -18.42 -37.61
N VAL A 46 12.65 -17.44 -37.94
CA VAL A 46 12.36 -16.45 -38.98
C VAL A 46 12.94 -16.95 -40.30
N ASP A 47 12.10 -17.06 -41.33
CA ASP A 47 12.47 -17.47 -42.66
C ASP A 47 12.16 -16.34 -43.66
N GLY A 48 13.17 -15.61 -44.04
CA GLY A 48 13.03 -14.43 -44.89
C GLY A 48 12.44 -13.22 -44.14
N ASN A 49 11.75 -12.34 -44.86
CA ASN A 49 11.26 -11.06 -44.34
C ASN A 49 9.73 -11.04 -44.01
N GLU A 50 9.00 -12.04 -44.44
CA GLU A 50 7.54 -12.02 -44.40
C GLU A 50 6.94 -13.13 -43.52
N TYR A 51 7.67 -14.20 -43.28
CA TYR A 51 7.14 -15.35 -42.53
C TYR A 51 8.09 -15.81 -41.43
N ALA A 52 7.51 -16.34 -40.39
CA ALA A 52 8.20 -17.01 -39.31
C ALA A 52 7.40 -18.24 -38.85
N LYS A 53 8.05 -19.16 -38.18
CA LYS A 53 7.42 -20.35 -37.59
C LYS A 53 7.66 -20.38 -36.08
N ILE A 54 6.64 -20.66 -35.30
CA ILE A 54 6.80 -21.07 -33.91
C ILE A 54 7.12 -22.56 -33.92
N VAL A 55 8.37 -22.94 -33.60
CA VAL A 55 8.82 -24.33 -33.56
C VAL A 55 8.80 -24.94 -32.16
N LEU A 56 8.84 -24.10 -31.14
CA LEU A 56 8.69 -24.47 -29.72
C LEU A 56 7.90 -23.43 -28.99
N ASN A 57 6.93 -23.85 -28.16
CA ASN A 57 6.19 -22.96 -27.27
C ASN A 57 5.92 -23.69 -25.96
N GLN A 58 6.45 -23.13 -24.84
CA GLN A 58 6.31 -23.70 -23.49
C GLN A 58 6.66 -25.20 -23.43
N ASN A 59 7.77 -25.58 -24.06
CA ASN A 59 8.28 -26.95 -24.16
C ASN A 59 7.47 -27.93 -25.05
N PHE A 60 6.47 -27.45 -25.78
CA PHE A 60 5.77 -28.24 -26.77
C PHE A 60 6.28 -27.90 -28.17
N LEU A 61 6.59 -28.93 -28.95
CA LEU A 61 6.90 -28.76 -30.38
C LEU A 61 5.64 -28.25 -31.09
N MET A 62 5.80 -27.17 -31.85
CA MET A 62 4.75 -26.56 -32.65
C MET A 62 5.27 -26.33 -34.07
N ASP A 63 4.37 -26.39 -35.04
CA ASP A 63 4.63 -25.98 -36.42
C ASP A 63 3.53 -24.99 -36.83
N LYS A 64 3.63 -23.78 -36.31
CA LYS A 64 2.65 -22.72 -36.57
C LYS A 64 3.28 -21.59 -37.34
N ASP A 65 2.78 -21.35 -38.55
CA ASP A 65 3.19 -20.23 -39.37
C ASP A 65 2.71 -18.90 -38.83
N ILE A 66 3.56 -17.89 -38.86
CA ILE A 66 3.27 -16.51 -38.49
C ILE A 66 3.65 -15.62 -39.66
N LYS A 67 2.76 -14.70 -40.03
CA LYS A 67 3.08 -13.65 -40.99
C LYS A 67 3.73 -12.48 -40.22
N LEU A 68 4.91 -12.08 -40.67
CA LEU A 68 5.62 -10.93 -40.10
C LEU A 68 5.09 -9.63 -40.70
N TYR A 69 5.13 -8.59 -39.93
CA TYR A 69 4.89 -7.24 -40.42
C TYR A 69 6.08 -6.75 -41.24
N ASP A 70 5.83 -6.15 -42.41
CA ASP A 70 6.88 -5.48 -43.18
C ASP A 70 7.33 -4.20 -42.49
N MET A 71 8.56 -4.24 -41.99
CA MET A 71 9.17 -3.12 -41.24
C MET A 71 10.03 -2.21 -42.14
N LYS A 72 10.15 -2.50 -43.44
CA LYS A 72 11.07 -1.79 -44.36
C LYS A 72 10.85 -0.29 -44.47
N ASN A 73 9.61 0.15 -44.25
CA ASN A 73 9.22 1.55 -44.35
C ASN A 73 8.96 2.22 -42.98
N ILE A 74 9.32 1.56 -41.87
CA ILE A 74 9.09 2.09 -40.53
C ILE A 74 10.39 2.69 -40.00
N ASP A 75 10.35 4.01 -39.76
CA ASP A 75 11.38 4.70 -39.01
C ASP A 75 11.28 4.30 -37.54
N MET A 76 12.13 3.33 -37.13
CA MET A 76 12.15 2.75 -35.79
C MET A 76 12.48 3.81 -34.74
N GLU A 77 13.36 4.77 -35.04
CA GLU A 77 13.71 5.83 -34.10
C GLU A 77 12.51 6.77 -33.85
N LYS A 78 11.81 7.14 -34.91
CA LYS A 78 10.60 7.94 -34.80
C LYS A 78 9.50 7.23 -34.00
N GLN A 79 9.32 5.91 -34.19
CA GLN A 79 8.37 5.12 -33.42
C GLN A 79 8.79 5.00 -31.97
N ALA A 80 10.07 4.73 -31.68
CA ALA A 80 10.58 4.68 -30.32
C ALA A 80 10.38 6.02 -29.58
N ARG A 81 10.65 7.15 -30.24
CA ARG A 81 10.37 8.49 -29.66
C ARG A 81 8.89 8.72 -29.37
N ARG A 82 8.01 8.26 -30.26
CA ARG A 82 6.55 8.34 -30.04
C ARG A 82 6.09 7.48 -28.87
N LEU A 83 6.63 6.28 -28.74
CA LEU A 83 6.31 5.35 -27.66
C LEU A 83 6.88 5.81 -26.32
N ALA A 84 8.05 6.45 -26.31
CA ALA A 84 8.69 6.93 -25.08
C ALA A 84 7.85 8.02 -24.37
N ALA A 85 7.02 8.76 -25.09
CA ALA A 85 6.11 9.75 -24.51
C ALA A 85 4.84 9.13 -23.92
N LEU A 86 4.55 7.87 -24.23
CA LEU A 86 3.37 7.18 -23.69
C LEU A 86 3.66 6.80 -22.26
N LYS A 87 2.90 7.35 -21.33
CA LYS A 87 2.84 6.81 -19.98
C LYS A 87 2.23 5.41 -20.08
N HIS A 88 3.00 4.40 -19.74
CA HIS A 88 2.41 3.07 -19.57
C HIS A 88 1.29 3.20 -18.55
N VAL A 89 0.07 2.87 -18.94
CA VAL A 89 -0.94 2.50 -17.96
C VAL A 89 -0.36 1.27 -17.28
N LYS A 90 0.20 1.47 -16.10
CA LYS A 90 0.75 0.38 -15.30
C LYS A 90 -0.36 -0.66 -15.26
N GLY A 91 -0.10 -1.81 -15.84
CA GLY A 91 -1.02 -2.95 -15.71
C GLY A 91 -1.28 -3.18 -14.21
N VAL A 92 -2.31 -3.92 -13.89
CA VAL A 92 -2.88 -4.20 -12.55
C VAL A 92 -1.87 -4.70 -11.49
N PHE A 93 -0.58 -4.68 -11.74
CA PHE A 93 0.47 -4.82 -10.74
C PHE A 93 0.57 -3.50 -9.96
N SER A 94 -0.26 -3.44 -8.94
CA SER A 94 -0.29 -2.37 -7.97
C SER A 94 1.08 -2.26 -7.30
N GLN A 95 1.95 -1.41 -7.80
CA GLN A 95 3.05 -0.96 -6.98
C GLN A 95 2.41 -0.13 -5.86
N ILE A 96 2.57 -0.62 -4.63
CA ILE A 96 2.28 0.19 -3.45
C ILE A 96 3.13 1.46 -3.62
N PRO A 97 2.55 2.65 -3.59
CA PRO A 97 3.33 3.88 -3.68
C PRO A 97 4.33 3.91 -2.52
N GLU A 98 5.53 4.41 -2.76
CA GLU A 98 6.57 4.55 -1.72
C GLU A 98 6.09 5.45 -0.58
N SER A 99 5.29 6.45 -0.90
CA SER A 99 4.64 7.33 0.06
C SER A 99 3.31 7.82 -0.49
N ILE A 100 2.40 8.18 0.38
CA ILE A 100 1.15 8.86 0.06
C ILE A 100 0.94 9.98 1.08
N SER A 101 0.58 11.15 0.61
CA SER A 101 0.20 12.24 1.49
C SER A 101 -1.22 12.05 2.05
N PHE A 102 -1.52 12.69 3.16
CA PHE A 102 -2.86 12.69 3.75
C PHE A 102 -3.91 13.25 2.76
N PHE A 103 -3.55 14.28 1.99
CA PHE A 103 -4.42 14.88 0.99
C PHE A 103 -4.74 13.93 -0.15
N GLU A 104 -3.74 13.22 -0.65
CA GLU A 104 -3.95 12.19 -1.69
C GLU A 104 -4.82 11.04 -1.16
N MET A 105 -4.61 10.60 0.09
CA MET A 105 -5.41 9.54 0.70
C MET A 105 -6.89 9.94 0.83
N PHE A 106 -7.18 11.20 1.14
CA PHE A 106 -8.55 11.73 1.20
C PHE A 106 -9.07 12.25 -0.14
N ASN A 107 -8.24 12.20 -1.20
CA ASN A 107 -8.54 12.72 -2.55
C ASN A 107 -9.00 14.18 -2.53
N ILE A 108 -8.24 15.02 -1.83
CA ILE A 108 -8.52 16.46 -1.68
C ILE A 108 -7.33 17.29 -2.15
N ASN A 109 -7.59 18.54 -2.53
CA ASN A 109 -6.56 19.50 -2.94
C ASN A 109 -6.32 20.59 -1.89
N ILE A 110 -7.36 20.96 -1.15
CA ILE A 110 -7.31 21.97 -0.09
C ILE A 110 -8.00 21.44 1.16
N LEU A 111 -7.69 22.04 2.32
CA LEU A 111 -8.25 21.62 3.61
C LEU A 111 -9.78 21.71 3.68
N ASP A 112 -10.37 22.69 3.03
CA ASP A 112 -11.83 22.89 3.03
C ASP A 112 -12.58 21.72 2.37
N ASP A 113 -11.94 21.01 1.42
CA ASP A 113 -12.52 19.83 0.78
C ASP A 113 -12.72 18.65 1.76
N LEU A 114 -12.07 18.68 2.93
CA LEU A 114 -12.30 17.67 3.98
C LEU A 114 -13.72 17.68 4.50
N ASN A 115 -14.42 18.82 4.44
CA ASN A 115 -15.81 18.96 4.90
C ASN A 115 -16.04 18.37 6.30
N ILE A 116 -15.15 18.70 7.24
CA ILE A 116 -15.06 18.08 8.58
C ILE A 116 -16.41 18.14 9.31
N LYS A 117 -17.09 19.29 9.28
CA LYS A 117 -18.37 19.48 9.99
C LYS A 117 -19.47 18.54 9.47
N GLU A 118 -19.53 18.32 8.17
CA GLU A 118 -20.49 17.42 7.54
C GLU A 118 -20.14 15.96 7.84
N ARG A 119 -18.86 15.61 7.86
CA ARG A 119 -18.40 14.28 8.29
C ARG A 119 -18.81 13.99 9.70
N TRP A 120 -18.56 14.90 10.64
CA TRP A 120 -18.94 14.74 12.03
C TRP A 120 -20.45 14.59 12.23
N LYS A 121 -21.27 15.38 11.53
CA LYS A 121 -22.74 15.27 11.59
C LYS A 121 -23.27 13.96 11.05
N SER A 122 -22.62 13.39 10.04
CA SER A 122 -23.05 12.13 9.41
C SER A 122 -22.47 10.89 10.08
N ALA A 123 -21.47 11.07 10.96
CA ALA A 123 -20.80 9.97 11.63
C ALA A 123 -21.75 9.26 12.63
N ALA A 124 -21.62 7.95 12.70
CA ALA A 124 -22.34 7.11 13.66
C ALA A 124 -21.35 6.12 14.27
N VAL A 125 -20.63 6.56 15.30
CA VAL A 125 -19.53 5.81 15.95
C VAL A 125 -20.01 4.46 16.46
N TYR A 126 -21.24 4.37 16.92
CA TYR A 126 -21.87 3.14 17.38
C TYR A 126 -22.11 2.12 16.26
N LYS A 127 -22.07 2.53 14.98
CA LYS A 127 -22.19 1.62 13.83
C LYS A 127 -20.82 1.26 13.25
N SER A 128 -19.93 2.24 13.16
CA SER A 128 -18.63 2.06 12.53
C SER A 128 -17.66 3.15 12.95
N MET A 129 -16.42 2.74 13.21
CA MET A 129 -15.27 3.62 13.44
C MET A 129 -14.25 3.47 12.30
N ALA A 130 -14.72 3.14 11.09
CA ALA A 130 -13.85 2.95 9.94
C ALA A 130 -13.21 4.27 9.51
N THR A 131 -11.89 4.29 9.43
CA THR A 131 -11.11 5.44 9.00
C THR A 131 -9.97 5.02 8.08
N PRO A 132 -9.61 5.78 7.04
CA PRO A 132 -8.51 5.45 6.16
C PRO A 132 -7.18 5.59 6.89
N ILE A 133 -6.26 4.64 6.67
CA ILE A 133 -4.93 4.64 7.28
C ILE A 133 -3.80 4.55 6.27
N GLY A 134 -4.11 4.39 5.00
CA GLY A 134 -3.14 4.25 3.92
C GLY A 134 -3.76 3.68 2.66
N VAL A 135 -2.92 3.27 1.72
CA VAL A 135 -3.33 2.64 0.47
C VAL A 135 -2.57 1.34 0.24
N ARG A 136 -3.23 0.37 -0.36
CA ARG A 136 -2.62 -0.89 -0.81
C ARG A 136 -2.19 -0.80 -2.27
N ALA A 137 -2.91 -0.01 -3.05
CA ALA A 137 -2.66 0.29 -4.44
C ALA A 137 -3.13 1.73 -4.73
N LYS A 138 -2.91 2.23 -5.94
CA LYS A 138 -3.21 3.63 -6.29
C LYS A 138 -4.61 4.09 -5.86
N ASP A 139 -5.61 3.21 -5.99
CA ASP A 139 -7.01 3.55 -5.70
C ASP A 139 -7.63 2.61 -4.63
N ASP A 140 -6.81 1.77 -3.97
CA ASP A 140 -7.28 0.84 -2.94
C ASP A 140 -6.91 1.37 -1.55
N ILE A 141 -7.82 2.15 -0.99
CA ILE A 141 -7.67 2.75 0.34
C ILE A 141 -7.89 1.67 1.40
N VAL A 142 -6.96 1.58 2.34
CA VAL A 142 -7.04 0.66 3.48
C VAL A 142 -7.72 1.37 4.65
N PHE A 143 -8.79 0.77 5.16
CA PHE A 143 -9.52 1.27 6.32
C PHE A 143 -9.22 0.43 7.55
N LEU A 144 -9.02 1.11 8.67
CA LEU A 144 -9.04 0.49 9.99
C LEU A 144 -10.35 0.86 10.69
N ASN A 145 -11.07 -0.15 11.18
CA ASN A 145 -12.31 0.03 11.92
C ASN A 145 -12.15 -0.51 13.34
N LEU A 146 -12.07 0.39 14.31
CA LEU A 146 -11.88 0.05 15.73
C LEU A 146 -13.17 -0.41 16.43
N HIS A 147 -14.27 -0.55 15.69
CA HIS A 147 -15.51 -1.10 16.24
C HIS A 147 -15.31 -2.57 16.63
N GLU A 148 -15.88 -3.00 17.75
CA GLU A 148 -15.73 -4.36 18.30
C GLU A 148 -16.14 -5.47 17.33
N LYS A 149 -17.16 -5.22 16.49
CA LYS A 149 -17.66 -6.17 15.47
C LYS A 149 -16.87 -6.15 14.15
N ALA A 150 -15.79 -5.37 14.10
CA ALA A 150 -14.95 -5.26 12.90
C ALA A 150 -13.51 -5.72 13.20
N HIS A 151 -12.53 -4.81 13.18
CA HIS A 151 -11.14 -5.15 13.50
C HIS A 151 -10.87 -5.22 15.01
N GLY A 152 -11.84 -4.78 15.82
CA GLY A 152 -11.76 -4.80 17.28
C GLY A 152 -11.17 -3.52 17.87
N PRO A 153 -11.42 -3.29 19.20
CA PRO A 153 -11.00 -2.07 19.87
C PRO A 153 -9.52 -2.08 20.28
N HIS A 154 -8.81 -3.18 20.08
CA HIS A 154 -7.42 -3.33 20.48
C HIS A 154 -6.53 -3.56 19.28
N GLY A 155 -5.34 -2.97 19.27
CA GLY A 155 -4.36 -3.13 18.21
C GLY A 155 -2.93 -3.15 18.77
N LEU A 156 -2.04 -3.83 18.07
CA LEU A 156 -0.61 -3.82 18.32
C LEU A 156 0.13 -3.40 17.05
N VAL A 157 0.96 -2.38 17.16
CA VAL A 157 1.84 -1.93 16.07
C VAL A 157 3.27 -2.25 16.43
N ALA A 158 3.88 -3.16 15.69
CA ALA A 158 5.26 -3.58 15.88
C ALA A 158 6.10 -3.29 14.62
N GLY A 159 7.39 -3.02 14.83
CA GLY A 159 8.34 -2.77 13.76
C GLY A 159 9.65 -2.21 14.29
N THR A 160 10.68 -2.22 13.47
CA THR A 160 12.00 -1.65 13.79
C THR A 160 11.97 -0.12 13.86
N THR A 161 13.03 0.50 14.37
CA THR A 161 13.19 1.96 14.31
C THR A 161 13.22 2.41 12.85
N GLY A 162 12.50 3.50 12.53
CA GLY A 162 12.39 4.01 11.15
C GLY A 162 11.37 3.29 10.26
N SER A 163 10.64 2.27 10.76
CA SER A 163 9.65 1.53 9.97
C SER A 163 8.29 2.23 9.78
N GLY A 164 8.12 3.46 10.24
CA GLY A 164 6.88 4.22 10.09
C GLY A 164 5.82 3.99 11.18
N LYS A 165 6.15 3.35 12.32
CA LYS A 165 5.18 3.14 13.42
C LYS A 165 4.51 4.42 13.92
N SER A 166 5.30 5.47 14.10
CA SER A 166 4.77 6.78 14.54
C SER A 166 3.93 7.43 13.46
N GLU A 167 4.32 7.31 12.20
CA GLU A 167 3.58 7.86 11.06
C GLU A 167 2.19 7.23 10.91
N ILE A 168 2.08 5.90 11.05
CA ILE A 168 0.77 5.25 10.97
C ILE A 168 -0.13 5.61 12.15
N LEU A 169 0.44 5.81 13.34
CA LEU A 169 -0.32 6.29 14.51
C LEU A 169 -0.79 7.74 14.34
N GLN A 170 0.06 8.62 13.80
CA GLN A 170 -0.32 9.99 13.47
C GLN A 170 -1.42 10.02 12.42
N THR A 171 -1.27 9.24 11.35
CA THR A 171 -2.31 9.09 10.32
C THR A 171 -3.62 8.62 10.91
N LEU A 172 -3.60 7.64 11.80
CA LEU A 172 -4.80 7.12 12.47
C LEU A 172 -5.49 8.19 13.32
N ILE A 173 -4.73 8.93 14.14
CA ILE A 173 -5.25 10.00 14.99
C ILE A 173 -5.90 11.09 14.13
N LEU A 174 -5.21 11.57 13.10
CA LEU A 174 -5.74 12.59 12.18
C LEU A 174 -6.96 12.10 11.43
N SER A 175 -6.93 10.87 10.91
CA SER A 175 -8.06 10.31 10.17
C SER A 175 -9.29 10.12 11.04
N LEU A 176 -9.13 9.67 12.29
CA LEU A 176 -10.23 9.59 13.25
C LEU A 176 -10.79 11.00 13.55
N SER A 177 -9.92 11.97 13.77
CA SER A 177 -10.33 13.36 14.08
C SER A 177 -11.06 14.04 12.93
N VAL A 178 -10.69 13.73 11.67
CA VAL A 178 -11.40 14.26 10.50
C VAL A 178 -12.78 13.63 10.33
N ASN A 179 -12.92 12.33 10.64
CA ASN A 179 -14.17 11.61 10.40
C ASN A 179 -15.17 11.64 11.55
N PHE A 180 -14.73 11.88 12.79
CA PHE A 180 -15.57 11.82 13.99
C PHE A 180 -15.38 13.06 14.85
N SER A 181 -16.44 13.49 15.54
CA SER A 181 -16.39 14.67 16.37
C SER A 181 -15.64 14.46 17.70
N PRO A 182 -15.13 15.52 18.34
CA PRO A 182 -14.53 15.40 19.66
C PRO A 182 -15.55 15.03 20.78
N GLU A 183 -16.84 15.11 20.49
CA GLU A 183 -17.89 14.62 21.39
C GLU A 183 -18.01 13.09 21.34
N ASP A 184 -17.66 12.49 20.19
CA ASP A 184 -17.74 11.05 19.95
C ASP A 184 -16.43 10.33 20.29
N ILE A 185 -15.28 10.94 19.96
CA ILE A 185 -13.95 10.33 20.13
C ILE A 185 -13.01 11.29 20.83
N GLY A 186 -12.38 10.82 21.90
CA GLY A 186 -11.31 11.52 22.59
C GLY A 186 -10.04 10.68 22.67
N PHE A 187 -8.89 11.33 22.61
CA PHE A 187 -7.56 10.69 22.70
C PHE A 187 -6.91 10.97 24.05
N LEU A 188 -6.44 9.91 24.68
CA LEU A 188 -5.43 9.99 25.76
C LEU A 188 -4.12 9.42 25.18
N LEU A 189 -3.13 10.28 24.98
CA LEU A 189 -1.86 9.90 24.39
C LEU A 189 -0.82 9.62 25.49
N ILE A 190 -0.22 8.45 25.45
CA ILE A 190 0.83 8.03 26.38
C ILE A 190 2.10 7.80 25.60
N ASP A 191 3.07 8.72 25.71
CA ASP A 191 4.31 8.69 24.95
C ASP A 191 5.53 8.66 25.89
N TYR A 192 6.05 7.47 26.09
CA TYR A 192 7.22 7.20 26.95
C TYR A 192 8.57 7.65 26.37
N LYS A 193 8.61 8.14 25.12
CA LYS A 193 9.83 8.57 24.44
C LYS A 193 10.07 10.08 24.46
N GLY A 194 9.51 10.79 25.43
CA GLY A 194 9.74 12.23 25.58
C GLY A 194 8.69 13.12 24.92
N GLY A 195 7.52 12.57 24.56
CA GLY A 195 6.34 13.37 24.17
C GLY A 195 6.39 13.98 22.77
N GLY A 196 7.32 13.61 21.93
CA GLY A 196 7.45 14.18 20.57
C GLY A 196 6.19 14.02 19.73
N MET A 197 5.59 12.83 19.75
CA MET A 197 4.35 12.56 19.03
C MET A 197 3.14 13.25 19.70
N ALA A 198 3.06 13.21 21.02
CA ALA A 198 1.95 13.82 21.76
C ALA A 198 1.89 15.35 21.57
N ASN A 199 3.05 16.01 21.48
CA ASN A 199 3.12 17.45 21.27
C ASN A 199 2.59 17.90 19.90
N LEU A 200 2.61 17.04 18.87
CA LEU A 200 2.04 17.37 17.56
C LEU A 200 0.52 17.58 17.62
N PHE A 201 -0.14 16.98 18.59
CA PHE A 201 -1.61 16.99 18.73
C PHE A 201 -2.12 17.88 19.86
N LYS A 202 -1.26 18.69 20.47
CA LYS A 202 -1.62 19.52 21.66
C LYS A 202 -2.81 20.44 21.42
N ASP A 203 -3.00 20.93 20.20
CA ASP A 203 -4.07 21.86 19.83
C ASP A 203 -5.28 21.13 19.20
N LEU A 204 -5.25 19.79 19.16
CA LEU A 204 -6.34 19.00 18.60
C LEU A 204 -7.53 18.97 19.56
N PRO A 205 -8.76 19.35 19.15
CA PRO A 205 -9.92 19.40 20.06
C PRO A 205 -10.30 18.03 20.64
N HIS A 206 -9.86 16.94 20.04
CA HIS A 206 -10.08 15.57 20.50
C HIS A 206 -9.10 15.15 21.62
N LEU A 207 -8.06 15.93 21.91
CA LEU A 207 -7.06 15.56 22.90
C LEU A 207 -7.57 15.78 24.32
N LEU A 208 -7.78 14.69 25.06
CA LEU A 208 -8.19 14.71 26.45
C LEU A 208 -7.01 14.90 27.42
N GLY A 209 -5.83 14.45 27.02
CA GLY A 209 -4.63 14.58 27.83
C GLY A 209 -3.44 13.81 27.25
N THR A 210 -2.26 14.15 27.76
CA THR A 210 -0.99 13.50 27.40
C THR A 210 -0.24 13.08 28.66
N ILE A 211 0.45 11.94 28.57
CA ILE A 211 1.35 11.44 29.58
C ILE A 211 2.69 11.21 28.91
N THR A 212 3.67 12.04 29.22
CA THR A 212 4.97 12.02 28.54
C THR A 212 6.13 11.63 29.45
N ASN A 213 5.89 11.58 30.76
CA ASN A 213 6.90 11.21 31.74
C ASN A 213 6.46 10.00 32.56
N LEU A 214 7.40 9.09 32.84
CA LEU A 214 7.23 7.85 33.58
C LEU A 214 7.55 7.98 35.06
N ASP A 215 7.51 9.18 35.62
CA ASP A 215 7.57 9.26 37.08
C ASP A 215 6.37 8.51 37.63
N GLY A 216 6.65 7.47 38.42
CA GLY A 216 5.66 6.47 38.84
C GLY A 216 4.36 7.06 39.42
N SER A 217 4.42 8.27 39.95
CA SER A 217 3.27 9.01 40.49
C SER A 217 2.30 9.49 39.40
N GLU A 218 2.77 9.96 38.24
CA GLU A 218 1.91 10.41 37.13
C GLU A 218 1.23 9.24 36.44
N SER A 219 1.97 8.16 36.20
CA SER A 219 1.41 6.92 35.63
C SER A 219 0.33 6.33 36.52
N MET A 220 0.52 6.33 37.83
CA MET A 220 -0.48 5.83 38.79
C MET A 220 -1.74 6.71 38.81
N ARG A 221 -1.60 8.04 38.74
CA ARG A 221 -2.76 8.98 38.65
C ARG A 221 -3.52 8.77 37.34
N ALA A 222 -2.83 8.58 36.22
CA ALA A 222 -3.46 8.30 34.94
C ALA A 222 -4.26 6.99 34.94
N LEU A 223 -3.68 5.91 35.47
CA LEU A 223 -4.38 4.64 35.65
C LEU A 223 -5.58 4.75 36.56
N ALA A 224 -5.46 5.51 37.65
CA ALA A 224 -6.60 5.78 38.56
C ALA A 224 -7.71 6.57 37.85
N SER A 225 -7.38 7.56 37.03
CA SER A 225 -8.36 8.32 36.23
C SER A 225 -9.07 7.44 35.20
N ILE A 226 -8.34 6.60 34.48
CA ILE A 226 -8.92 5.63 33.52
C ILE A 226 -9.86 4.66 34.26
N LYS A 227 -9.43 4.11 35.37
CA LYS A 227 -10.27 3.21 36.20
C LYS A 227 -11.53 3.88 36.70
N SER A 228 -11.44 5.14 37.16
CA SER A 228 -12.56 5.93 37.57
C SER A 228 -13.57 6.17 36.46
N GLU A 229 -13.10 6.51 35.25
CA GLU A 229 -13.95 6.72 34.08
C GLU A 229 -14.61 5.42 33.62
N LEU A 230 -13.92 4.29 33.63
CA LEU A 230 -14.53 2.99 33.36
C LEU A 230 -15.64 2.68 34.36
N GLY A 231 -15.40 2.91 35.64
CA GLY A 231 -16.43 2.74 36.68
C GLY A 231 -17.63 3.70 36.52
N ARG A 232 -17.40 4.93 36.06
CA ARG A 232 -18.47 5.89 35.74
C ARG A 232 -19.29 5.35 34.53
N ARG A 233 -18.69 4.91 33.46
CA ARG A 233 -19.39 4.36 32.30
C ARG A 233 -20.21 3.12 32.65
N GLN A 234 -19.66 2.22 33.45
CA GLN A 234 -20.40 1.04 33.94
C GLN A 234 -21.65 1.41 34.69
N ARG A 235 -21.58 2.44 35.57
CA ARG A 235 -22.77 2.92 36.29
C ARG A 235 -23.83 3.47 35.32
N VAL A 236 -23.42 4.31 34.35
CA VAL A 236 -24.31 4.87 33.33
C VAL A 236 -25.01 3.78 32.54
N PHE A 237 -24.27 2.74 32.12
CA PHE A 237 -24.85 1.61 31.41
C PHE A 237 -25.84 0.82 32.27
N ASN A 238 -25.50 0.56 33.52
CA ASN A 238 -26.41 -0.09 34.46
C ASN A 238 -27.69 0.71 34.68
N GLU A 239 -27.60 2.02 34.87
CA GLU A 239 -28.74 2.93 35.02
C GLU A 239 -29.62 2.95 33.76
N ALA A 240 -29.01 2.88 32.59
CA ALA A 240 -29.71 2.81 31.31
C ALA A 240 -30.22 1.40 30.96
N GLY A 241 -29.87 0.36 31.74
CA GLY A 241 -30.26 -1.03 31.49
C GLY A 241 -29.62 -1.66 30.24
N VAL A 242 -28.45 -1.14 29.84
CA VAL A 242 -27.69 -1.63 28.66
C VAL A 242 -26.30 -2.12 29.06
N ASN A 243 -25.70 -2.98 28.24
CA ASN A 243 -24.37 -3.55 28.51
C ASN A 243 -23.25 -2.89 27.68
N ASN A 244 -23.60 -2.12 26.67
CA ASN A 244 -22.63 -1.45 25.80
C ASN A 244 -23.24 -0.16 25.20
N ILE A 245 -22.42 0.59 24.46
CA ILE A 245 -22.80 1.86 23.83
C ILE A 245 -23.54 1.66 22.49
N ASN A 246 -23.65 0.44 21.99
CA ASN A 246 -24.23 0.10 20.67
C ASN A 246 -25.71 -0.23 20.78
#